data_f6dc6d22439f550c3372d174f0f75646
#
_entry.id   f6dc6d22439f550c3372d174f0f75646
#
_cell.length_a   1.000
_cell.length_b   1.000
_cell.length_c   1.000
_cell.angle_alpha   90.00
_cell.angle_beta   90.00
_cell.angle_gamma   90.00
#
_symmetry.space_group_name_H-M   'P 1'
#
loop_
_entity.id
_entity.type
_entity.pdbx_description
1 polymer ?
#
loop_
_entity_poly.entity_id
_entity_poly.type
_entity_poly.pdbx_seq_one_letter_code
_entity_poly.pdbx_strand_id
1 'polypeptide(L)'
;LIRMHIVAHSDSKLDQDIKLKVRDHLVNWLSPQLAACSSAQECRLILEQKLDAIRDETCREIEACRGNYGASVMLGEFDFPVRTYGEITLPEGKYQALKVVLGDGKGSNWWCVLYPPLCVGKTAEADKDVRWFISSLFSELKKKAEAHE
;
A
#
# COMPACT_ATOMS: atom_id res chain seq x y z
N LEU A 1 7.72 -4.88 -7.04
CA LEU A 1 7.13 -3.78 -6.30
C LEU A 1 5.61 -3.98 -6.19
N ILE A 2 5.11 -3.96 -4.97
CA ILE A 2 3.67 -4.00 -4.71
C ILE A 2 3.31 -2.77 -3.90
N ARG A 3 2.34 -2.04 -4.39
CA ARG A 3 1.88 -0.81 -3.76
C ARG A 3 0.55 -1.04 -3.03
N MET A 4 0.13 -0.07 -2.26
CA MET A 4 -1.16 -0.06 -1.61
C MET A 4 -1.74 1.34 -1.70
N HIS A 5 -3.05 1.44 -1.98
CA HIS A 5 -3.72 2.70 -1.78
C HIS A 5 -5.03 2.50 -1.03
N ILE A 6 -5.31 3.46 -0.18
CA ILE A 6 -6.51 3.47 0.64
C ILE A 6 -7.33 4.68 0.27
N VAL A 7 -8.57 4.44 -0.13
CA VAL A 7 -9.51 5.51 -0.52
C VAL A 7 -10.44 5.77 0.67
N ALA A 8 -10.45 6.97 1.18
CA ALA A 8 -11.31 7.35 2.29
C ALA A 8 -12.78 7.38 1.87
N HIS A 9 -13.67 7.16 2.82
CA HIS A 9 -15.11 7.26 2.60
C HIS A 9 -15.51 8.67 2.11
N SER A 10 -14.96 9.71 2.75
CA SER A 10 -15.18 11.10 2.36
C SER A 10 -13.96 11.95 2.76
N ASP A 11 -14.01 13.24 2.49
CA ASP A 11 -12.96 14.17 2.89
C ASP A 11 -13.24 14.85 4.25
N SER A 12 -14.23 14.36 5.00
CA SER A 12 -14.44 14.84 6.36
C SER A 12 -13.25 14.50 7.24
N LYS A 13 -13.05 15.28 8.31
CA LYS A 13 -11.96 15.04 9.24
C LYS A 13 -12.01 13.64 9.85
N LEU A 14 -13.20 13.19 10.24
CA LEU A 14 -13.40 11.86 10.80
C LEU A 14 -12.97 10.76 9.81
N ASP A 15 -13.43 10.85 8.57
CA ASP A 15 -13.14 9.84 7.56
C ASP A 15 -11.66 9.86 7.13
N GLN A 16 -11.03 11.02 7.12
CA GLN A 16 -9.59 11.10 6.87
C GLN A 16 -8.79 10.49 8.03
N ASP A 17 -9.20 10.72 9.28
CA ASP A 17 -8.58 10.09 10.46
C ASP A 17 -8.75 8.58 10.44
N ILE A 18 -9.92 8.08 10.07
CA ILE A 18 -10.18 6.64 9.93
C ILE A 18 -9.24 6.03 8.88
N LYS A 19 -9.10 6.68 7.74
CA LYS A 19 -8.19 6.24 6.67
C LYS A 19 -6.76 6.05 7.20
N LEU A 20 -6.25 7.00 7.96
CA LEU A 20 -4.90 6.93 8.51
C LEU A 20 -4.75 5.84 9.58
N LYS A 21 -5.78 5.61 10.38
CA LYS A 21 -5.78 4.51 11.36
C LYS A 21 -5.87 3.15 10.71
N VAL A 22 -6.67 3.03 9.65
CA VAL A 22 -6.72 1.81 8.84
C VAL A 22 -5.35 1.54 8.22
N ARG A 23 -4.70 2.55 7.67
CA ARG A 23 -3.34 2.43 7.15
C ARG A 23 -2.39 1.85 8.19
N ASP A 24 -2.35 2.46 9.37
CA ASP A 24 -1.43 2.04 10.43
C ASP A 24 -1.74 0.61 10.89
N HIS A 25 -3.01 0.27 11.05
CA HIS A 25 -3.42 -1.07 11.44
C HIS A 25 -3.03 -2.13 10.39
N LEU A 26 -3.31 -1.88 9.11
CA LEU A 26 -2.97 -2.81 8.04
C LEU A 26 -1.47 -2.96 7.86
N VAL A 27 -0.73 -1.88 7.95
CA VAL A 27 0.73 -1.92 7.85
C VAL A 27 1.30 -2.78 8.98
N ASN A 28 0.88 -2.57 10.21
CA ASN A 28 1.34 -3.34 11.36
C ASN A 28 0.93 -4.81 11.28
N TRP A 29 -0.28 -5.09 10.80
CA TRP A 29 -0.80 -6.45 10.68
C TRP A 29 -0.12 -7.23 9.55
N LEU A 30 0.14 -6.56 8.41
CA LEU A 30 0.75 -7.19 7.24
C LEU A 30 2.27 -7.32 7.34
N SER A 31 2.95 -6.41 8.03
CA SER A 31 4.42 -6.35 8.07
C SER A 31 5.10 -7.67 8.41
N PRO A 32 4.70 -8.39 9.48
CA PRO A 32 5.36 -9.67 9.81
C PRO A 32 5.17 -10.72 8.72
N GLN A 33 4.03 -10.67 8.04
CA GLN A 33 3.69 -11.63 6.99
C GLN A 33 4.46 -11.36 5.71
N LEU A 34 4.67 -10.09 5.39
CA LEU A 34 5.37 -9.66 4.18
C LEU A 34 6.89 -9.66 4.36
N ALA A 35 7.38 -9.55 5.59
CA ALA A 35 8.81 -9.60 5.89
C ALA A 35 9.44 -10.94 5.52
N ALA A 36 8.65 -12.02 5.51
CA ALA A 36 9.10 -13.35 5.13
C ALA A 36 9.18 -13.56 3.62
N CYS A 37 8.66 -12.63 2.82
CA CYS A 37 8.65 -12.74 1.37
C CYS A 37 10.03 -12.48 0.79
N SER A 38 10.44 -13.32 -0.16
CA SER A 38 11.70 -13.17 -0.87
C SER A 38 11.53 -12.50 -2.25
N SER A 39 10.29 -12.29 -2.70
CA SER A 39 9.99 -11.69 -4.00
C SER A 39 8.63 -11.00 -3.98
N ALA A 40 8.42 -10.08 -4.92
CA ALA A 40 7.13 -9.42 -5.11
C ALA A 40 6.03 -10.43 -5.48
N GLN A 41 6.36 -11.44 -6.26
CA GLN A 41 5.41 -12.48 -6.67
C GLN A 41 4.94 -13.29 -5.47
N GLU A 42 5.85 -13.69 -4.59
CA GLU A 42 5.51 -14.40 -3.35
C GLU A 42 4.62 -13.55 -2.45
N CYS A 43 4.95 -12.27 -2.32
CA CYS A 43 4.16 -11.30 -1.56
C CYS A 43 2.75 -11.17 -2.14
N ARG A 44 2.64 -11.10 -3.47
CA ARG A 44 1.35 -11.02 -4.15
C ARG A 44 0.47 -12.23 -3.85
N LEU A 45 1.05 -13.44 -3.88
CA LEU A 45 0.32 -14.67 -3.58
C LEU A 45 -0.20 -14.68 -2.14
N ILE A 46 0.60 -14.21 -1.19
CA ILE A 46 0.19 -14.09 0.21
C ILE A 46 -0.99 -13.13 0.34
N LEU A 47 -0.91 -11.97 -0.30
CA LEU A 47 -1.99 -10.97 -0.27
C LEU A 47 -3.28 -11.52 -0.90
N GLU A 48 -3.16 -12.24 -2.00
CA GLU A 48 -4.29 -12.84 -2.69
C GLU A 48 -5.04 -13.83 -1.78
N GLN A 49 -4.31 -14.64 -1.02
CA GLN A 49 -4.89 -15.59 -0.08
C GLN A 49 -5.53 -14.92 1.14
N LYS A 50 -5.16 -13.68 1.43
CA LYS A 50 -5.58 -12.96 2.64
C LYS A 50 -6.56 -11.82 2.38
N LEU A 51 -7.10 -11.71 1.18
CA LEU A 51 -8.01 -10.60 0.84
C LEU A 51 -9.19 -10.51 1.79
N ASP A 52 -9.83 -11.63 2.12
CA ASP A 52 -10.95 -11.64 3.06
C ASP A 52 -10.53 -11.24 4.47
N ALA A 53 -9.37 -11.72 4.93
CA ALA A 53 -8.84 -11.35 6.23
C ALA A 53 -8.47 -9.87 6.30
N ILE A 54 -7.91 -9.33 5.23
CA ILE A 54 -7.58 -7.90 5.13
C ILE A 54 -8.85 -7.05 5.21
N ARG A 55 -9.90 -7.46 4.51
CA ARG A 55 -11.20 -6.78 4.56
C ARG A 55 -11.77 -6.82 5.98
N ASP A 56 -11.73 -7.97 6.64
CA ASP A 56 -12.25 -8.13 8.00
C ASP A 56 -11.48 -7.26 9.00
N GLU A 57 -10.16 -7.22 8.90
CA GLU A 57 -9.32 -6.36 9.74
C GLU A 57 -9.61 -4.88 9.49
N THR A 58 -9.82 -4.50 8.22
CA THR A 58 -10.19 -3.14 7.85
C THR A 58 -11.53 -2.76 8.45
N CYS A 59 -12.53 -3.62 8.33
CA CYS A 59 -13.87 -3.38 8.87
C CYS A 59 -13.85 -3.25 10.41
N ARG A 60 -13.06 -4.07 11.09
CA ARG A 60 -12.90 -3.97 12.55
C ARG A 60 -12.31 -2.63 12.96
N GLU A 61 -11.31 -2.16 12.23
CA GLU A 61 -10.69 -0.87 12.53
C GLU A 61 -11.65 0.30 12.27
N ILE A 62 -12.43 0.23 11.18
CA ILE A 62 -13.46 1.23 10.91
C ILE A 62 -14.46 1.29 12.06
N GLU A 63 -14.93 0.14 12.52
CA GLU A 63 -15.88 0.03 13.62
C GLU A 63 -15.28 0.56 14.94
N ALA A 64 -14.03 0.21 15.21
CA ALA A 64 -13.31 0.72 16.40
C ALA A 64 -13.16 2.24 16.38
N CYS A 65 -13.11 2.84 15.20
CA CYS A 65 -13.03 4.28 15.00
C CYS A 65 -14.41 4.94 14.89
N ARG A 66 -15.48 4.18 15.12
CA ARG A 66 -16.87 4.64 15.05
C ARG A 66 -17.36 5.01 13.65
N GLY A 67 -16.73 4.45 12.62
CA GLY A 67 -17.27 4.51 11.27
C GLY A 67 -18.47 3.58 11.13
N ASN A 68 -19.42 3.97 10.30
CA ASN A 68 -20.66 3.22 10.08
C ASN A 68 -20.76 2.66 8.66
N TYR A 69 -19.62 2.31 8.08
CA TYR A 69 -19.54 1.77 6.73
C TYR A 69 -18.56 0.59 6.70
N GLY A 70 -18.63 -0.17 5.63
CA GLY A 70 -17.74 -1.29 5.39
C GLY A 70 -16.56 -0.90 4.52
N ALA A 71 -15.89 -1.93 4.00
CA ALA A 71 -14.76 -1.76 3.10
C ALA A 71 -14.77 -2.83 2.02
N SER A 72 -14.16 -2.52 0.90
CA SER A 72 -13.83 -3.50 -0.14
C SER A 72 -12.33 -3.51 -0.37
N VAL A 73 -11.80 -4.70 -0.68
CA VAL A 73 -10.37 -4.92 -0.86
C VAL A 73 -10.15 -5.65 -2.17
N MET A 74 -9.27 -5.14 -3.01
CA MET A 74 -8.97 -5.69 -4.32
C MET A 74 -7.47 -5.74 -4.53
N LEU A 75 -7.00 -6.79 -5.19
CA LEU A 75 -5.61 -6.91 -5.63
C LEU A 75 -5.60 -6.91 -7.16
N GLY A 76 -4.79 -6.05 -7.75
CA GLY A 76 -4.73 -5.94 -9.20
C GLY A 76 -3.78 -4.87 -9.66
N GLU A 77 -3.97 -4.43 -10.90
CA GLU A 77 -3.19 -3.36 -11.50
C GLU A 77 -3.99 -2.07 -11.47
N PHE A 78 -3.42 -1.03 -10.89
CA PHE A 78 -4.09 0.26 -10.72
C PHE A 78 -3.16 1.41 -11.08
N ASP A 79 -3.74 2.53 -11.50
CA ASP A 79 -3.01 3.75 -11.82
C ASP A 79 -2.59 4.47 -10.55
N PHE A 80 -1.32 4.84 -10.49
CA PHE A 80 -0.75 5.61 -9.39
C PHE A 80 -0.15 6.91 -9.92
N PRO A 81 -0.34 8.02 -9.21
CA PRO A 81 0.34 9.27 -9.54
C PRO A 81 1.81 9.23 -9.12
N VAL A 82 2.58 10.22 -9.57
CA VAL A 82 3.94 10.43 -9.06
C VAL A 82 3.89 10.63 -7.56
N ARG A 83 4.71 9.90 -6.82
CA ARG A 83 4.83 10.03 -5.35
C ARG A 83 6.27 9.90 -4.92
N THR A 84 6.64 10.73 -3.96
CA THR A 84 7.98 10.74 -3.37
C THR A 84 7.93 10.24 -1.94
N TYR A 85 8.81 9.28 -1.64
CA TYR A 85 8.97 8.68 -0.31
C TYR A 85 10.41 8.95 0.14
N GLY A 86 10.61 10.02 0.95
CA GLY A 86 11.95 10.48 1.29
C GLY A 86 12.71 10.95 0.05
N GLU A 87 13.80 10.26 -0.29
CA GLU A 87 14.61 10.54 -1.46
C GLU A 87 14.20 9.74 -2.71
N ILE A 88 13.21 8.87 -2.56
CA ILE A 88 12.78 7.98 -3.63
C ILE A 88 11.51 8.52 -4.27
N THR A 89 11.55 8.74 -5.57
CA THR A 89 10.40 9.16 -6.34
C THR A 89 9.97 8.02 -7.27
N LEU A 90 8.73 7.59 -7.14
CA LEU A 90 8.13 6.61 -8.04
C LEU A 90 7.33 7.35 -9.12
N PRO A 91 7.56 7.02 -10.40
CA PRO A 91 6.85 7.69 -11.48
C PRO A 91 5.37 7.31 -11.49
N GLU A 92 4.59 8.13 -12.17
CA GLU A 92 3.21 7.80 -12.49
C GLU A 92 3.16 6.57 -13.39
N GLY A 93 2.15 5.73 -13.22
CA GLY A 93 1.98 4.54 -14.05
C GLY A 93 1.08 3.51 -13.40
N LYS A 94 1.04 2.34 -14.03
CA LYS A 94 0.28 1.21 -13.54
C LYS A 94 1.16 0.31 -12.70
N TYR A 95 0.67 -0.03 -11.51
CA TYR A 95 1.40 -0.86 -10.56
C TYR A 95 0.50 -1.95 -10.01
N GLN A 96 1.11 -3.08 -9.70
CA GLN A 96 0.45 -4.10 -8.89
C GLN A 96 0.20 -3.52 -7.50
N ALA A 97 -1.03 -3.59 -7.03
CA ALA A 97 -1.39 -2.93 -5.78
C ALA A 97 -2.57 -3.60 -5.08
N LEU A 98 -2.57 -3.42 -3.77
CA LEU A 98 -3.71 -3.71 -2.92
C LEU A 98 -4.51 -2.41 -2.80
N LYS A 99 -5.76 -2.43 -3.25
CA LYS A 99 -6.67 -1.29 -3.16
C LYS A 99 -7.68 -1.53 -2.06
N VAL A 100 -7.70 -0.65 -1.08
CA VAL A 100 -8.64 -0.67 0.03
C VAL A 100 -9.58 0.53 -0.10
N VAL A 101 -10.86 0.27 -0.28
CA VAL A 101 -11.88 1.31 -0.43
C VAL A 101 -12.75 1.32 0.82
N LEU A 102 -12.76 2.44 1.53
CA LEU A 102 -13.56 2.62 2.72
C LEU A 102 -14.91 3.23 2.35
N GLY A 103 -15.99 2.53 2.69
CA GLY A 103 -17.33 3.00 2.41
C GLY A 103 -17.56 3.32 0.93
N ASP A 104 -18.00 4.54 0.65
CA ASP A 104 -18.30 5.01 -0.72
C ASP A 104 -17.06 5.35 -1.54
N GLY A 105 -15.88 5.46 -0.91
CA GLY A 105 -14.64 5.75 -1.61
C GLY A 105 -14.62 7.11 -2.32
N LYS A 106 -15.24 8.11 -1.73
CA LYS A 106 -15.33 9.46 -2.32
C LYS A 106 -14.29 10.44 -1.80
N GLY A 107 -13.49 10.01 -0.83
CA GLY A 107 -12.46 10.85 -0.24
C GLY A 107 -11.10 10.70 -0.91
N SER A 108 -10.13 11.45 -0.42
CA SER A 108 -8.77 11.42 -0.94
C SER A 108 -8.06 10.12 -0.61
N ASN A 109 -7.11 9.76 -1.47
CA ASN A 109 -6.32 8.54 -1.35
C ASN A 109 -5.09 8.71 -0.47
N TRP A 110 -4.71 7.63 0.22
CA TRP A 110 -3.37 7.45 0.76
C TRP A 110 -2.61 6.47 -0.14
N TRP A 111 -1.41 6.84 -0.54
CA TRP A 111 -0.58 6.06 -1.46
C TRP A 111 0.65 5.52 -0.72
N CYS A 112 0.85 4.21 -0.80
CA CYS A 112 1.84 3.50 0.00
C CYS A 112 2.59 2.47 -0.84
N VAL A 113 3.65 1.90 -0.29
CA VAL A 113 4.35 0.76 -0.87
C VAL A 113 4.39 -0.36 0.18
N LEU A 114 3.87 -1.54 -0.19
CA LEU A 114 3.85 -2.69 0.71
C LEU A 114 5.10 -3.55 0.59
N TYR A 115 5.62 -3.71 -0.62
CA TYR A 115 6.80 -4.52 -0.86
C TYR A 115 7.69 -3.87 -1.92
N PRO A 116 8.93 -3.57 -1.61
CA PRO A 116 9.52 -3.57 -0.26
C PRO A 116 8.84 -2.55 0.66
N PRO A 117 8.80 -2.79 1.99
CA PRO A 117 7.99 -1.98 2.90
C PRO A 117 8.55 -0.58 3.09
N LEU A 118 7.89 0.42 2.52
CA LEU A 118 8.22 1.84 2.67
C LEU A 118 7.33 2.57 3.67
N CYS A 119 6.15 2.01 3.93
CA CYS A 119 5.21 2.60 4.89
C CYS A 119 5.48 2.15 6.32
N VAL A 120 6.40 1.20 6.48
CA VAL A 120 6.74 0.59 7.77
C VAL A 120 8.16 0.95 8.13
N GLY A 121 8.34 1.62 9.20
CA GLY A 121 9.65 1.72 9.79
C GLY A 121 10.32 3.06 9.60
N LYS A 122 10.26 3.76 10.66
CA LYS A 122 11.03 4.95 10.91
C LYS A 122 12.37 4.60 11.57
N THR A 123 12.88 3.37 11.39
CA THR A 123 14.20 3.00 11.88
C THR A 123 15.22 3.17 10.76
N ALA A 124 16.27 3.90 11.04
CA ALA A 124 17.30 4.27 10.07
C ALA A 124 18.00 3.09 9.37
N GLU A 125 17.98 1.90 9.95
CA GLU A 125 18.58 0.69 9.38
C GLU A 125 17.68 0.02 8.34
N ALA A 126 16.38 -0.06 8.61
CA ALA A 126 15.40 -0.55 7.66
C ALA A 126 15.33 0.34 6.42
N ASP A 127 15.52 1.64 6.59
CA ASP A 127 15.54 2.62 5.51
C ASP A 127 16.67 2.40 4.49
N LYS A 128 17.85 1.96 4.92
CA LYS A 128 18.99 1.76 4.03
C LYS A 128 18.81 0.56 3.10
N ASP A 129 18.36 -0.58 3.63
CA ASP A 129 18.14 -1.79 2.85
C ASP A 129 16.99 -1.61 1.87
N VAL A 130 15.93 -0.95 2.31
CA VAL A 130 14.76 -0.63 1.49
C VAL A 130 15.14 0.34 0.37
N ARG A 131 15.93 1.38 0.67
CA ARG A 131 16.40 2.34 -0.33
C ARG A 131 17.23 1.68 -1.43
N TRP A 132 18.17 0.81 -1.05
CA TRP A 132 18.99 0.09 -2.02
C TRP A 132 18.13 -0.78 -2.93
N PHE A 133 17.22 -1.56 -2.35
CA PHE A 133 16.33 -2.46 -3.08
C PHE A 133 15.46 -1.69 -4.07
N ILE A 134 14.90 -0.56 -3.66
CA ILE A 134 14.07 0.28 -4.53
C ILE A 134 14.88 0.93 -5.63
N SER A 135 16.09 1.40 -5.32
CA SER A 135 17.00 1.95 -6.33
C SER A 135 17.31 0.91 -7.40
N SER A 136 17.53 -0.34 -7.01
CA SER A 136 17.78 -1.44 -7.94
C SER A 136 16.55 -1.73 -8.80
N LEU A 137 15.35 -1.80 -8.21
CA LEU A 137 14.11 -2.00 -8.93
C LEU A 137 13.79 -0.83 -9.86
N PHE A 138 14.05 0.38 -9.41
CA PHE A 138 13.84 1.59 -10.21
C PHE A 138 14.74 1.61 -11.43
N SER A 139 16.00 1.20 -11.28
CA SER A 139 16.93 1.07 -12.40
C SER A 139 16.45 0.04 -13.42
N GLU A 140 15.90 -1.10 -12.96
CA GLU A 140 15.33 -2.12 -13.84
C GLU A 140 14.08 -1.65 -14.56
N LEU A 141 13.18 -0.95 -13.86
CA LEU A 141 11.98 -0.39 -14.46
C LEU A 141 12.32 0.67 -15.51
N LYS A 142 13.33 1.49 -15.24
CA LYS A 142 13.81 2.50 -16.17
C LYS A 142 14.40 1.86 -17.42
N LYS A 143 15.16 0.78 -17.27
CA LYS A 143 15.70 0.02 -18.40
C LYS A 143 14.60 -0.61 -19.25
N LYS A 144 13.55 -1.14 -18.62
CA LYS A 144 12.40 -1.71 -19.35
C LYS A 144 11.63 -0.63 -20.13
N ALA A 145 11.47 0.55 -19.53
CA ALA A 145 10.82 1.68 -20.21
C ALA A 145 11.62 2.15 -21.42
N GLU A 146 12.94 2.21 -21.30
CA GLU A 146 13.85 2.57 -22.39
C GLU A 146 13.89 1.51 -23.50
N ALA A 147 13.72 0.22 -23.15
CA ALA A 147 13.70 -0.87 -24.10
C ALA A 147 12.40 -0.94 -24.92
N HIS A 148 11.34 -0.26 -24.51
CA HIS A 148 10.05 -0.21 -25.21
C HIS A 148 9.86 1.06 -26.06
N GLU A 149 10.84 1.93 -26.06
CA GLU A 149 10.92 3.04 -26.99
C GLU A 149 11.68 2.60 -28.25
#